data_8651ab099861e1bda6eb5354738b3407
#
_entry.id   8651ab099861e1bda6eb5354738b3407
#
_cell.length_a   1.000
_cell.length_b   1.000
_cell.length_c   1.000
_cell.angle_alpha   90.00
_cell.angle_beta   90.00
_cell.angle_gamma   90.00
#
_symmetry.space_group_name_H-M   'P 1'
#
loop_
_entity.id
_entity.type
_entity.pdbx_description
1 polymer ?
#
loop_
_entity_poly.entity_id
_entity_poly.type
_entity_poly.pdbx_seq_one_letter_code
_entity_poly.pdbx_strand_id
1 'polypeptide(L)'
;MADKFYDIQRTFAAHIREPSLHPAPTDIEDRRMKIYRELFYKNIEGFISSAFPVLRKLYSDTHWHQMVRDFIHRHQSQTPYFLEVSEEFLAYLEGEREPANCDPVFALALARYEWAELALFVAEQSIPEDSLPIDQSLLDHVPVLSPLAWSMVFDYPVHKIGETFQPEQPSEQPVCLVVYRNRQDKVAFLEANPVTARLLELCEGNDDARHNKTGRELLEKIAEELQHPDPSMVVKAGADILAQLRQLDIIFGMFD
;
A
#
# COMPACT_ATOMS: atom_id res chain seq x y z
N MET A 1 23.78 37.20 -6.72
CA MET A 1 24.17 36.02 -7.54
C MET A 1 23.31 34.79 -7.20
N ALA A 2 23.00 34.54 -5.92
CA ALA A 2 22.14 33.44 -5.51
C ALA A 2 20.73 33.52 -6.13
N ASP A 3 20.08 34.70 -6.08
CA ASP A 3 18.71 34.89 -6.60
C ASP A 3 18.60 34.54 -8.08
N LYS A 4 19.60 34.92 -8.90
CA LYS A 4 19.61 34.61 -10.33
C LYS A 4 19.72 33.10 -10.61
N PHE A 5 20.43 32.37 -9.76
CA PHE A 5 20.57 30.91 -9.89
C PHE A 5 19.23 30.20 -9.56
N TYR A 6 18.56 30.61 -8.49
CA TYR A 6 17.23 30.07 -8.13
C TYR A 6 16.17 30.37 -9.21
N ASP A 7 16.18 31.54 -9.81
CA ASP A 7 15.26 31.90 -10.89
C ASP A 7 15.48 31.04 -12.13
N ILE A 8 16.73 30.76 -12.50
CA ILE A 8 17.07 29.87 -13.62
C ILE A 8 16.58 28.44 -13.32
N GLN A 9 16.82 27.92 -12.12
CA GLN A 9 16.35 26.58 -11.71
C GLN A 9 14.82 26.49 -11.76
N ARG A 10 14.12 27.50 -11.22
CA ARG A 10 12.64 27.54 -11.24
C ARG A 10 12.10 27.56 -12.66
N THR A 11 12.67 28.40 -13.53
CA THR A 11 12.24 28.49 -14.94
C THR A 11 12.48 27.17 -15.66
N PHE A 12 13.64 26.54 -15.45
CA PHE A 12 13.97 25.23 -16.02
C PHE A 12 13.02 24.15 -15.52
N ALA A 13 12.81 24.03 -14.22
CA ALA A 13 11.92 23.04 -13.61
C ALA A 13 10.47 23.24 -14.06
N ALA A 14 9.97 24.47 -14.08
CA ALA A 14 8.63 24.78 -14.56
C ALA A 14 8.43 24.37 -16.03
N HIS A 15 9.41 24.66 -16.89
CA HIS A 15 9.35 24.25 -18.29
C HIS A 15 9.37 22.72 -18.47
N ILE A 16 10.18 22.00 -17.70
CA ILE A 16 10.22 20.52 -17.77
C ILE A 16 8.91 19.90 -17.33
N ARG A 17 8.31 20.45 -16.28
CA ARG A 17 7.02 19.95 -15.73
C ARG A 17 5.86 20.23 -16.68
N GLU A 18 5.79 21.44 -17.22
CA GLU A 18 4.69 21.84 -18.11
C GLU A 18 5.20 22.77 -19.22
N PRO A 19 5.74 22.19 -20.32
CA PRO A 19 6.33 22.97 -21.40
C PRO A 19 5.32 23.79 -22.21
N SER A 20 4.04 23.45 -22.15
CA SER A 20 2.98 24.21 -22.84
C SER A 20 2.66 25.52 -22.17
N LEU A 21 2.82 25.63 -20.85
CA LEU A 21 2.53 26.83 -20.06
C LEU A 21 3.77 27.68 -19.75
N HIS A 22 4.94 27.06 -19.69
CA HIS A 22 6.18 27.72 -19.30
C HIS A 22 7.19 27.70 -20.44
N PRO A 23 7.69 28.87 -20.91
CA PRO A 23 8.68 28.93 -21.97
C PRO A 23 10.02 28.32 -21.51
N ALA A 24 10.77 27.77 -22.47
CA ALA A 24 12.13 27.29 -22.22
C ALA A 24 13.08 28.43 -21.83
N PRO A 25 14.11 28.17 -21.01
CA PRO A 25 15.20 29.10 -20.81
C PRO A 25 15.82 29.53 -22.15
N THR A 26 16.03 30.83 -22.32
CA THR A 26 16.46 31.41 -23.62
C THR A 26 17.92 31.11 -24.01
N ASP A 27 18.71 30.68 -23.04
CA ASP A 27 20.15 30.36 -23.19
C ASP A 27 20.41 28.88 -23.48
N ILE A 28 19.36 28.06 -23.57
CA ILE A 28 19.45 26.62 -23.86
C ILE A 28 18.74 26.30 -25.18
N GLU A 29 19.42 25.60 -26.07
CA GLU A 29 18.84 25.15 -27.34
C GLU A 29 17.64 24.21 -27.10
N ASP A 30 16.53 24.37 -27.82
CA ASP A 30 15.33 23.54 -27.68
C ASP A 30 15.63 22.05 -27.91
N ARG A 31 16.57 21.71 -28.79
CA ARG A 31 17.03 20.32 -28.97
C ARG A 31 17.54 19.71 -27.66
N ARG A 32 18.25 20.47 -26.82
CA ARG A 32 18.74 20.01 -25.52
C ARG A 32 17.60 19.95 -24.51
N MET A 33 16.75 20.97 -24.49
CA MET A 33 15.58 20.98 -23.61
C MET A 33 14.66 19.80 -23.89
N LYS A 34 14.48 19.41 -25.16
CA LYS A 34 13.70 18.22 -25.54
C LYS A 34 14.24 16.95 -24.89
N ILE A 35 15.56 16.76 -24.86
CA ILE A 35 16.20 15.59 -24.21
C ILE A 35 15.86 15.57 -22.72
N TYR A 36 15.96 16.71 -22.03
CA TYR A 36 15.63 16.80 -20.60
C TYR A 36 14.14 16.54 -20.33
N ARG A 37 13.24 17.12 -21.13
CA ARG A 37 11.79 16.89 -21.03
C ARG A 37 11.43 15.41 -21.18
N GLU A 38 12.01 14.78 -22.22
CA GLU A 38 11.74 13.35 -22.49
C GLU A 38 12.33 12.45 -21.41
N LEU A 39 13.56 12.72 -20.97
CA LEU A 39 14.23 11.92 -19.95
C LEU A 39 13.50 12.00 -18.60
N PHE A 40 13.18 13.22 -18.17
CA PHE A 40 12.46 13.45 -16.92
C PHE A 40 11.09 12.74 -16.93
N TYR A 41 10.31 12.95 -18.01
CA TYR A 41 9.01 12.32 -18.15
C TYR A 41 9.11 10.79 -18.14
N LYS A 42 10.02 10.21 -18.95
CA LYS A 42 10.19 8.76 -19.04
C LYS A 42 10.62 8.13 -17.71
N ASN A 43 11.45 8.83 -16.94
CA ASN A 43 11.86 8.33 -15.63
C ASN A 43 10.66 8.28 -14.67
N ILE A 44 9.91 9.37 -14.53
CA ILE A 44 8.74 9.42 -13.65
C ILE A 44 7.67 8.40 -14.10
N GLU A 45 7.34 8.39 -15.38
CA GLU A 45 6.37 7.43 -15.95
C GLU A 45 6.82 5.98 -15.74
N GLY A 46 8.11 5.69 -15.93
CA GLY A 46 8.68 4.36 -15.72
C GLY A 46 8.58 3.89 -14.26
N PHE A 47 8.83 4.78 -13.29
CA PHE A 47 8.64 4.46 -11.87
C PHE A 47 7.17 4.17 -11.55
N ILE A 48 6.25 5.02 -12.01
CA ILE A 48 4.82 4.83 -11.78
C ILE A 48 4.32 3.55 -12.47
N SER A 49 4.68 3.31 -13.73
CA SER A 49 4.28 2.09 -14.44
C SER A 49 4.82 0.81 -13.79
N SER A 50 6.00 0.88 -13.19
CA SER A 50 6.59 -0.27 -12.48
C SER A 50 5.93 -0.52 -11.12
N ALA A 51 5.46 0.54 -10.45
CA ALA A 51 4.79 0.46 -9.17
C ALA A 51 3.31 0.01 -9.31
N PHE A 52 2.68 0.31 -10.45
CA PHE A 52 1.26 0.04 -10.71
C PHE A 52 1.08 -0.78 -12.01
N PRO A 53 1.64 -1.99 -12.09
CA PRO A 53 1.69 -2.75 -13.35
C PRO A 53 0.34 -3.25 -13.84
N VAL A 54 -0.59 -3.59 -12.94
CA VAL A 54 -1.94 -4.01 -13.32
C VAL A 54 -2.76 -2.78 -13.70
N LEU A 55 -2.73 -1.73 -12.89
CA LEU A 55 -3.42 -0.47 -13.18
C LEU A 55 -2.99 0.08 -14.54
N ARG A 56 -1.67 0.10 -14.83
CA ARG A 56 -1.11 0.53 -16.12
C ARG A 56 -1.71 -0.20 -17.31
N LYS A 57 -1.92 -1.51 -17.21
CA LYS A 57 -2.49 -2.34 -18.29
C LYS A 57 -3.96 -2.07 -18.55
N LEU A 58 -4.69 -1.55 -17.57
CA LEU A 58 -6.13 -1.26 -17.69
C LEU A 58 -6.41 0.07 -18.39
N TYR A 59 -5.40 0.96 -18.47
CA TYR A 59 -5.50 2.23 -19.17
C TYR A 59 -4.95 2.13 -20.59
N SER A 60 -5.59 2.81 -21.54
CA SER A 60 -4.97 3.09 -22.84
C SER A 60 -3.74 3.97 -22.66
N ASP A 61 -2.76 3.87 -23.56
CA ASP A 61 -1.56 4.72 -23.52
C ASP A 61 -1.90 6.20 -23.44
N THR A 62 -2.90 6.65 -24.19
CA THR A 62 -3.33 8.06 -24.19
C THR A 62 -3.78 8.51 -22.81
N HIS A 63 -4.68 7.76 -22.17
CA HIS A 63 -5.22 8.14 -20.86
C HIS A 63 -4.18 8.01 -19.75
N TRP A 64 -3.35 6.97 -19.80
CA TRP A 64 -2.25 6.80 -18.86
C TRP A 64 -1.27 7.97 -18.91
N HIS A 65 -0.80 8.30 -20.10
CA HIS A 65 0.14 9.41 -20.26
C HIS A 65 -0.47 10.76 -19.92
N GLN A 66 -1.77 10.97 -20.14
CA GLN A 66 -2.47 12.17 -19.67
C GLN A 66 -2.48 12.24 -18.14
N MET A 67 -2.80 11.16 -17.45
CA MET A 67 -2.82 11.08 -15.99
C MET A 67 -1.43 11.33 -15.39
N VAL A 68 -0.38 10.70 -15.92
CA VAL A 68 1.00 10.92 -15.46
C VAL A 68 1.46 12.35 -15.70
N ARG A 69 1.09 12.97 -16.83
CA ARG A 69 1.41 14.39 -17.07
C ARG A 69 0.66 15.32 -16.15
N ASP A 70 -0.61 15.04 -15.85
CA ASP A 70 -1.38 15.82 -14.89
C ASP A 70 -0.78 15.74 -13.48
N PHE A 71 -0.33 14.55 -13.07
CA PHE A 71 0.44 14.36 -11.84
C PHE A 71 1.70 15.23 -11.83
N ILE A 72 2.54 15.13 -12.85
CA ILE A 72 3.78 15.92 -12.94
C ILE A 72 3.50 17.42 -12.90
N HIS A 73 2.40 17.87 -13.50
CA HIS A 73 2.01 19.27 -13.54
C HIS A 73 1.50 19.78 -12.18
N ARG A 74 0.54 19.08 -11.57
CA ARG A 74 -0.19 19.56 -10.38
C ARG A 74 0.49 19.21 -9.08
N HIS A 75 0.91 17.96 -8.95
CA HIS A 75 1.43 17.47 -7.69
C HIS A 75 2.79 18.09 -7.37
N GLN A 76 2.93 18.59 -6.14
CA GLN A 76 4.19 19.12 -5.63
C GLN A 76 4.86 18.06 -4.75
N SER A 77 5.69 17.24 -5.39
CA SER A 77 6.41 16.19 -4.66
C SER A 77 7.20 16.73 -3.48
N GLN A 78 7.07 16.07 -2.35
CA GLN A 78 7.67 16.47 -1.07
C GLN A 78 8.99 15.75 -0.82
N THR A 79 9.24 14.68 -1.57
CA THR A 79 10.42 13.83 -1.39
C THR A 79 11.39 13.90 -2.58
N PRO A 80 12.70 13.85 -2.34
CA PRO A 80 13.71 13.71 -3.39
C PRO A 80 13.96 12.26 -3.81
N TYR A 81 13.33 11.27 -3.13
CA TYR A 81 13.61 9.86 -3.37
C TYR A 81 12.70 9.27 -4.45
N PHE A 82 13.30 8.66 -5.46
CA PHE A 82 12.57 8.08 -6.58
C PHE A 82 11.67 6.90 -6.19
N LEU A 83 12.01 6.16 -5.13
CA LEU A 83 11.19 5.07 -4.61
C LEU A 83 9.85 5.57 -4.05
N GLU A 84 9.81 6.80 -3.57
CA GLU A 84 8.62 7.42 -2.98
C GLU A 84 7.72 8.10 -4.03
N VAL A 85 8.13 8.16 -5.30
CA VAL A 85 7.29 8.69 -6.39
C VAL A 85 5.96 7.95 -6.52
N SER A 86 5.94 6.66 -6.22
CA SER A 86 4.71 5.86 -6.22
C SER A 86 3.74 6.25 -5.10
N GLU A 87 4.25 6.57 -3.93
CA GLU A 87 3.46 7.09 -2.80
C GLU A 87 2.89 8.48 -3.13
N GLU A 88 3.73 9.37 -3.67
CA GLU A 88 3.32 10.69 -4.15
C GLU A 88 2.24 10.59 -5.24
N PHE A 89 2.37 9.62 -6.16
CA PHE A 89 1.34 9.39 -7.17
C PHE A 89 0.03 8.86 -6.57
N LEU A 90 0.10 7.97 -5.57
CA LEU A 90 -1.08 7.53 -4.85
C LEU A 90 -1.76 8.71 -4.12
N ALA A 91 -1.00 9.55 -3.42
CA ALA A 91 -1.52 10.75 -2.75
C ALA A 91 -2.21 11.71 -3.75
N TYR A 92 -1.63 11.89 -4.94
CA TYR A 92 -2.26 12.66 -6.01
C TYR A 92 -3.59 12.04 -6.48
N LEU A 93 -3.65 10.72 -6.66
CA LEU A 93 -4.90 10.03 -7.03
C LEU A 93 -5.99 10.18 -5.97
N GLU A 94 -5.60 10.21 -4.69
CA GLU A 94 -6.52 10.32 -3.56
C GLU A 94 -7.07 11.74 -3.33
N GLY A 95 -6.24 12.75 -3.50
CA GLY A 95 -6.54 14.09 -3.02
C GLY A 95 -6.62 15.19 -4.07
N GLU A 96 -5.94 15.04 -5.21
CA GLU A 96 -5.77 16.14 -6.15
C GLU A 96 -6.41 15.89 -7.53
N ARG A 97 -6.56 14.61 -7.89
CA ARG A 97 -7.07 14.23 -9.20
C ARG A 97 -8.60 14.11 -9.19
N GLU A 98 -9.24 14.83 -10.12
CA GLU A 98 -10.64 14.60 -10.42
C GLU A 98 -10.79 13.30 -11.24
N PRO A 99 -11.66 12.35 -10.82
CA PRO A 99 -11.91 11.14 -11.57
C PRO A 99 -12.39 11.44 -12.99
N ALA A 100 -11.83 10.75 -13.98
CA ALA A 100 -12.25 10.88 -15.37
C ALA A 100 -13.26 9.77 -15.73
N ASN A 101 -14.10 10.00 -16.74
CA ASN A 101 -15.09 9.00 -17.19
C ASN A 101 -14.46 7.68 -17.70
N CYS A 102 -13.18 7.69 -18.01
CA CYS A 102 -12.44 6.50 -18.43
C CYS A 102 -11.80 5.73 -17.27
N ASP A 103 -11.89 6.25 -16.04
CA ASP A 103 -11.31 5.57 -14.89
C ASP A 103 -12.18 4.39 -14.46
N PRO A 104 -11.59 3.21 -14.27
CA PRO A 104 -12.30 2.12 -13.63
C PRO A 104 -12.75 2.51 -12.23
N VAL A 105 -13.96 2.13 -11.83
CA VAL A 105 -14.53 2.45 -10.51
C VAL A 105 -13.66 1.97 -9.33
N PHE A 106 -12.85 0.96 -9.56
CA PHE A 106 -11.93 0.36 -8.59
C PHE A 106 -10.48 0.91 -8.69
N ALA A 107 -10.21 1.89 -9.57
CA ALA A 107 -8.84 2.32 -9.89
C ALA A 107 -8.03 2.72 -8.64
N LEU A 108 -8.62 3.49 -7.75
CA LEU A 108 -7.96 3.91 -6.51
C LEU A 108 -7.73 2.74 -5.55
N ALA A 109 -8.70 1.83 -5.41
CA ALA A 109 -8.56 0.64 -4.58
C ALA A 109 -7.42 -0.27 -5.09
N LEU A 110 -7.34 -0.46 -6.41
CA LEU A 110 -6.26 -1.20 -7.04
C LEU A 110 -4.90 -0.52 -6.86
N ALA A 111 -4.84 0.81 -7.01
CA ALA A 111 -3.61 1.56 -6.78
C ALA A 111 -3.10 1.39 -5.35
N ARG A 112 -3.98 1.49 -4.34
CA ARG A 112 -3.61 1.25 -2.94
C ARG A 112 -3.04 -0.16 -2.71
N TYR A 113 -3.64 -1.16 -3.35
CA TYR A 113 -3.20 -2.54 -3.24
C TYR A 113 -1.81 -2.76 -3.85
N GLU A 114 -1.57 -2.28 -5.08
CA GLU A 114 -0.27 -2.40 -5.76
C GLU A 114 0.83 -1.59 -5.03
N TRP A 115 0.48 -0.40 -4.53
CA TRP A 115 1.40 0.40 -3.73
C TRP A 115 1.81 -0.29 -2.42
N ALA A 116 0.86 -0.94 -1.73
CA ALA A 116 1.17 -1.65 -0.48
C ALA A 116 2.19 -2.78 -0.69
N GLU A 117 2.12 -3.50 -1.81
CA GLU A 117 3.11 -4.51 -2.18
C GLU A 117 4.51 -3.90 -2.30
N LEU A 118 4.63 -2.81 -3.06
CA LEU A 118 5.91 -2.12 -3.25
C LEU A 118 6.42 -1.51 -1.94
N ALA A 119 5.56 -0.85 -1.18
CA ALA A 119 5.93 -0.20 0.08
C ALA A 119 6.49 -1.21 1.09
N LEU A 120 5.86 -2.37 1.23
CA LEU A 120 6.37 -3.45 2.08
C LEU A 120 7.65 -4.07 1.52
N PHE A 121 7.80 -4.19 0.21
CA PHE A 121 9.02 -4.70 -0.41
C PHE A 121 10.24 -3.82 -0.10
N VAL A 122 10.08 -2.50 -0.13
CA VAL A 122 11.18 -1.54 0.10
C VAL A 122 11.30 -1.07 1.56
N ALA A 123 10.39 -1.48 2.45
CA ALA A 123 10.40 -1.07 3.85
C ALA A 123 11.73 -1.46 4.54
N GLU A 124 12.32 -0.50 5.25
CA GLU A 124 13.58 -0.69 6.01
C GLU A 124 13.36 -1.42 7.34
N GLN A 125 12.12 -1.52 7.78
CA GLN A 125 11.73 -2.20 9.01
C GLN A 125 12.05 -3.70 8.92
N SER A 126 12.31 -4.31 10.08
CA SER A 126 12.50 -5.75 10.23
C SER A 126 11.47 -6.33 11.18
N ILE A 127 11.14 -7.61 10.98
CA ILE A 127 10.27 -8.33 11.92
C ILE A 127 11.07 -8.60 13.19
N PRO A 128 10.58 -8.20 14.37
CA PRO A 128 11.22 -8.52 15.64
C PRO A 128 11.43 -10.05 15.80
N GLU A 129 12.43 -10.42 16.58
CA GLU A 129 12.61 -11.84 16.93
C GLU A 129 11.38 -12.29 17.75
N ASP A 130 10.88 -13.47 17.39
CA ASP A 130 9.82 -14.12 18.17
C ASP A 130 10.41 -14.59 19.50
N SER A 131 9.96 -14.03 20.62
CA SER A 131 10.47 -14.39 21.95
C SER A 131 9.96 -15.76 22.41
N LEU A 132 8.94 -16.32 21.74
CA LEU A 132 8.38 -17.63 22.08
C LEU A 132 8.90 -18.72 21.14
N PRO A 133 9.25 -19.92 21.66
CA PRO A 133 9.47 -21.09 20.82
C PRO A 133 8.30 -21.37 19.89
N ILE A 134 8.59 -21.78 18.64
CA ILE A 134 7.57 -21.95 17.59
C ILE A 134 6.50 -23.03 17.94
N ASP A 135 6.83 -23.96 18.80
CA ASP A 135 5.93 -25.02 19.29
C ASP A 135 4.99 -24.57 20.42
N GLN A 136 5.18 -23.38 20.98
CA GLN A 136 4.27 -22.83 21.98
C GLN A 136 3.07 -22.13 21.33
N SER A 137 1.89 -22.36 21.91
CA SER A 137 0.65 -21.76 21.47
C SER A 137 0.57 -20.29 21.85
N LEU A 138 0.11 -19.44 20.93
CA LEU A 138 -0.20 -18.04 21.22
C LEU A 138 -1.49 -17.83 22.03
N LEU A 139 -2.21 -18.89 22.37
CA LEU A 139 -3.42 -18.76 23.22
C LEU A 139 -3.12 -18.18 24.60
N ASP A 140 -2.01 -18.57 25.18
CA ASP A 140 -1.66 -18.19 26.55
C ASP A 140 -0.52 -17.14 26.59
N HIS A 141 -0.24 -16.52 25.43
CA HIS A 141 0.77 -15.48 25.24
C HIS A 141 0.20 -14.31 24.44
N VAL A 142 0.91 -13.19 24.44
CA VAL A 142 0.50 -11.96 23.76
C VAL A 142 0.86 -12.03 22.26
N PRO A 143 -0.13 -12.11 21.34
CA PRO A 143 0.12 -11.99 19.91
C PRO A 143 0.28 -10.52 19.54
N VAL A 144 1.35 -10.20 18.80
CA VAL A 144 1.67 -8.85 18.30
C VAL A 144 1.75 -8.87 16.78
N LEU A 145 1.16 -7.87 16.15
CA LEU A 145 1.18 -7.71 14.70
C LEU A 145 2.58 -7.32 14.22
N SER A 146 3.04 -7.95 13.14
CA SER A 146 4.28 -7.58 12.48
C SER A 146 4.20 -6.16 11.89
N PRO A 147 5.21 -5.30 12.04
CA PRO A 147 5.25 -4.00 11.39
C PRO A 147 5.26 -4.09 9.86
N LEU A 148 5.56 -5.29 9.33
CA LEU A 148 5.53 -5.61 7.91
C LEU A 148 4.28 -6.41 7.49
N ALA A 149 3.20 -6.31 8.24
CA ALA A 149 1.91 -6.89 7.89
C ALA A 149 0.81 -5.82 7.99
N TRP A 150 0.22 -5.49 6.85
CA TRP A 150 -0.81 -4.45 6.74
C TRP A 150 -2.15 -5.08 6.45
N SER A 151 -3.12 -4.85 7.32
CA SER A 151 -4.50 -5.27 7.14
C SER A 151 -5.25 -4.19 6.35
N MET A 152 -5.78 -4.54 5.19
CA MET A 152 -6.45 -3.62 4.27
C MET A 152 -7.84 -4.11 3.92
N VAL A 153 -8.80 -3.19 3.85
CA VAL A 153 -10.19 -3.49 3.50
C VAL A 153 -10.54 -2.79 2.19
N PHE A 154 -11.11 -3.54 1.26
CA PHE A 154 -11.47 -3.06 -0.06
C PHE A 154 -12.94 -3.39 -0.39
N ASP A 155 -13.62 -2.45 -1.05
CA ASP A 155 -14.95 -2.69 -1.60
C ASP A 155 -14.94 -3.58 -2.86
N TYR A 156 -13.76 -3.76 -3.46
CA TYR A 156 -13.55 -4.54 -4.67
C TYR A 156 -12.55 -5.68 -4.43
N PRO A 157 -12.64 -6.80 -5.13
CA PRO A 157 -11.70 -7.91 -5.01
C PRO A 157 -10.40 -7.60 -5.79
N VAL A 158 -9.64 -6.60 -5.32
CA VAL A 158 -8.47 -6.00 -6.02
C VAL A 158 -7.41 -7.03 -6.42
N HIS A 159 -7.22 -8.08 -5.62
CA HIS A 159 -6.28 -9.17 -5.89
C HIS A 159 -6.68 -10.07 -7.08
N LYS A 160 -7.92 -9.94 -7.59
CA LYS A 160 -8.43 -10.68 -8.77
C LYS A 160 -8.51 -9.80 -10.03
N ILE A 161 -8.36 -8.48 -9.86
CA ILE A 161 -8.48 -7.52 -10.95
C ILE A 161 -7.34 -7.67 -11.96
N GLY A 162 -7.69 -7.60 -13.24
CA GLY A 162 -6.78 -7.66 -14.37
C GLY A 162 -7.51 -7.46 -15.69
N GLU A 163 -6.82 -7.67 -16.80
CA GLU A 163 -7.40 -7.47 -18.14
C GLU A 163 -8.65 -8.31 -18.40
N THR A 164 -8.74 -9.50 -17.77
CA THR A 164 -9.86 -10.44 -17.94
C THR A 164 -10.96 -10.30 -16.90
N PHE A 165 -10.73 -9.56 -15.83
CA PHE A 165 -11.69 -9.37 -14.75
C PHE A 165 -11.66 -7.93 -14.22
N GLN A 166 -12.71 -7.19 -14.49
CA GLN A 166 -12.89 -5.79 -14.11
C GLN A 166 -14.32 -5.61 -13.56
N PRO A 167 -14.49 -5.61 -12.22
CA PRO A 167 -15.82 -5.48 -11.62
C PRO A 167 -16.38 -4.06 -11.80
N GLU A 168 -17.64 -3.95 -12.22
CA GLU A 168 -18.35 -2.67 -12.37
C GLU A 168 -19.03 -2.21 -11.06
N GLN A 169 -19.18 -3.12 -10.09
CA GLN A 169 -19.88 -2.87 -8.83
C GLN A 169 -19.02 -3.36 -7.68
N PRO A 170 -19.14 -2.75 -6.49
CA PRO A 170 -18.52 -3.26 -5.27
C PRO A 170 -18.96 -4.70 -4.96
N SER A 171 -18.14 -5.41 -4.23
CA SER A 171 -18.47 -6.74 -3.68
C SER A 171 -19.64 -6.64 -2.68
N GLU A 172 -20.45 -7.69 -2.57
CA GLU A 172 -21.52 -7.76 -1.56
C GLU A 172 -21.01 -7.60 -0.13
N GLN A 173 -19.79 -8.06 0.11
CA GLN A 173 -19.08 -7.90 1.38
C GLN A 173 -17.69 -7.33 1.11
N PRO A 174 -17.17 -6.48 2.00
CA PRO A 174 -15.80 -5.99 1.90
C PRO A 174 -14.79 -7.14 1.86
N VAL A 175 -13.76 -6.98 1.05
CA VAL A 175 -12.65 -7.93 0.92
C VAL A 175 -11.53 -7.49 1.84
N CYS A 176 -11.21 -8.31 2.85
CA CYS A 176 -10.10 -8.07 3.76
C CYS A 176 -8.85 -8.78 3.22
N LEU A 177 -7.79 -8.04 2.97
CA LEU A 177 -6.50 -8.56 2.54
C LEU A 177 -5.42 -8.17 3.54
N VAL A 178 -4.58 -9.12 3.87
CA VAL A 178 -3.33 -8.86 4.60
C VAL A 178 -2.19 -8.91 3.60
N VAL A 179 -1.54 -7.77 3.39
CA VAL A 179 -0.29 -7.68 2.62
C VAL A 179 0.85 -7.76 3.62
N TYR A 180 1.78 -8.68 3.45
CA TYR A 180 2.85 -8.88 4.42
C TYR A 180 4.17 -9.26 3.76
N ARG A 181 5.28 -8.87 4.39
CA ARG A 181 6.62 -9.34 4.04
C ARG A 181 7.10 -10.28 5.14
N ASN A 182 7.44 -11.50 4.76
CA ASN A 182 7.92 -12.52 5.70
C ASN A 182 9.43 -12.37 5.98
N ARG A 183 9.96 -13.20 6.89
CA ARG A 183 11.41 -13.22 7.26
C ARG A 183 12.36 -13.64 6.13
N GLN A 184 11.84 -14.15 5.01
CA GLN A 184 12.60 -14.43 3.80
C GLN A 184 12.56 -13.25 2.80
N ASP A 185 12.13 -12.04 3.24
CA ASP A 185 11.98 -10.83 2.42
C ASP A 185 11.00 -11.02 1.23
N LYS A 186 10.07 -11.96 1.36
CA LYS A 186 9.05 -12.19 0.34
C LYS A 186 7.75 -11.49 0.72
N VAL A 187 7.25 -10.61 -0.14
CA VAL A 187 5.90 -10.05 -0.02
C VAL A 187 4.88 -11.08 -0.48
N ALA A 188 3.83 -11.26 0.30
CA ALA A 188 2.74 -12.17 0.02
C ALA A 188 1.40 -11.59 0.51
N PHE A 189 0.31 -12.27 0.13
CA PHE A 189 -1.06 -11.82 0.38
C PHE A 189 -1.86 -12.94 1.02
N LEU A 190 -2.71 -12.55 1.96
CA LEU A 190 -3.67 -13.45 2.60
C LEU A 190 -5.07 -12.82 2.52
N GLU A 191 -6.03 -13.51 1.91
CA GLU A 191 -7.45 -13.13 2.02
C GLU A 191 -7.97 -13.55 3.40
N ALA A 192 -8.32 -12.57 4.23
CA ALA A 192 -8.74 -12.78 5.60
C ALA A 192 -10.27 -12.87 5.68
N ASN A 193 -10.77 -13.89 6.37
CA ASN A 193 -12.18 -13.93 6.75
C ASN A 193 -12.48 -12.90 7.87
N PRO A 194 -13.74 -12.56 8.15
CA PRO A 194 -14.09 -11.54 9.15
C PRO A 194 -13.51 -11.80 10.55
N VAL A 195 -13.40 -13.05 10.97
CA VAL A 195 -12.82 -13.41 12.28
C VAL A 195 -11.32 -13.13 12.29
N THR A 196 -10.62 -13.51 11.23
CA THR A 196 -9.19 -13.24 11.07
C THR A 196 -8.92 -11.73 10.99
N ALA A 197 -9.72 -10.98 10.21
CA ALA A 197 -9.59 -9.52 10.11
C ALA A 197 -9.78 -8.86 11.49
N ARG A 198 -10.81 -9.27 12.24
CA ARG A 198 -11.06 -8.75 13.59
C ARG A 198 -9.94 -9.10 14.57
N LEU A 199 -9.40 -10.31 14.48
CA LEU A 199 -8.26 -10.74 15.31
C LEU A 199 -7.03 -9.86 15.04
N LEU A 200 -6.70 -9.60 13.79
CA LEU A 200 -5.58 -8.74 13.43
C LEU A 200 -5.78 -7.30 13.92
N GLU A 201 -6.98 -6.75 13.79
CA GLU A 201 -7.33 -5.44 14.34
C GLU A 201 -7.14 -5.38 15.87
N LEU A 202 -7.47 -6.46 16.58
CA LEU A 202 -7.26 -6.54 18.03
C LEU A 202 -5.78 -6.76 18.41
N CYS A 203 -4.97 -7.27 17.48
CA CYS A 203 -3.52 -7.37 17.67
C CYS A 203 -2.79 -6.04 17.41
N GLU A 204 -3.41 -5.08 16.69
CA GLU A 204 -2.87 -3.73 16.55
C GLU A 204 -2.77 -3.05 17.94
N GLY A 205 -1.56 -2.61 18.30
CA GLY A 205 -1.31 -1.98 19.61
C GLY A 205 -1.38 -2.92 20.80
N ASN A 206 -1.41 -4.24 20.58
CA ASN A 206 -1.40 -5.25 21.65
C ASN A 206 0.02 -5.45 22.25
N ASP A 207 0.97 -4.64 21.84
CA ASP A 207 2.35 -4.54 22.36
C ASP A 207 2.48 -3.52 23.51
N ASP A 208 1.40 -2.77 23.86
CA ASP A 208 1.40 -1.90 25.03
C ASP A 208 1.32 -2.73 26.32
N ALA A 209 2.43 -2.81 27.04
CA ALA A 209 2.59 -3.58 28.29
C ALA A 209 1.54 -3.31 29.38
N ARG A 210 0.72 -2.25 29.24
CA ARG A 210 -0.37 -1.94 30.19
C ARG A 210 -1.70 -2.54 29.82
N HIS A 211 -1.86 -2.97 28.57
CA HIS A 211 -3.16 -3.39 28.02
C HIS A 211 -3.06 -4.63 27.12
N ASN A 212 -1.90 -5.28 27.09
CA ASN A 212 -1.70 -6.49 26.33
C ASN A 212 -2.66 -7.61 26.74
N LYS A 213 -3.15 -8.36 25.77
CA LYS A 213 -4.07 -9.47 25.94
C LYS A 213 -3.51 -10.71 25.31
N THR A 214 -3.71 -11.83 25.97
CA THR A 214 -3.39 -13.15 25.43
C THR A 214 -4.26 -13.47 24.21
N GLY A 215 -3.81 -14.38 23.35
CA GLY A 215 -4.61 -14.81 22.20
C GLY A 215 -5.97 -15.38 22.63
N ARG A 216 -6.04 -16.01 23.78
CA ARG A 216 -7.31 -16.50 24.37
C ARG A 216 -8.26 -15.36 24.67
N GLU A 217 -7.83 -14.32 25.37
CA GLU A 217 -8.65 -13.15 25.72
C GLU A 217 -9.13 -12.40 24.47
N LEU A 218 -8.30 -12.32 23.42
CA LEU A 218 -8.70 -11.73 22.15
C LEU A 218 -9.79 -12.56 21.46
N LEU A 219 -9.67 -13.89 21.46
CA LEU A 219 -10.65 -14.79 20.84
C LEU A 219 -11.95 -14.88 21.66
N GLU A 220 -11.88 -14.82 22.98
CA GLU A 220 -13.06 -14.72 23.85
C GLU A 220 -13.83 -13.42 23.57
N LYS A 221 -13.12 -12.29 23.40
CA LYS A 221 -13.73 -11.03 23.00
C LYS A 221 -14.44 -11.14 21.64
N ILE A 222 -13.82 -11.79 20.66
CA ILE A 222 -14.46 -12.04 19.36
C ILE A 222 -15.72 -12.92 19.53
N ALA A 223 -15.67 -13.94 20.38
CA ALA A 223 -16.81 -14.78 20.63
C ALA A 223 -17.99 -14.01 21.28
N GLU A 224 -17.71 -13.07 22.18
CA GLU A 224 -18.69 -12.15 22.74
C GLU A 224 -19.30 -11.24 21.68
N GLU A 225 -18.47 -10.61 20.84
CA GLU A 225 -18.90 -9.73 19.74
C GLU A 225 -19.81 -10.47 18.74
N LEU A 226 -19.49 -11.74 18.45
CA LEU A 226 -20.29 -12.61 17.59
C LEU A 226 -21.55 -13.17 18.30
N GLN A 227 -21.69 -12.99 19.60
CA GLN A 227 -22.73 -13.61 20.43
C GLN A 227 -22.81 -15.13 20.19
N HIS A 228 -21.63 -15.77 20.04
CA HIS A 228 -21.57 -17.18 19.72
C HIS A 228 -22.03 -18.05 20.90
N PRO A 229 -22.94 -19.03 20.69
CA PRO A 229 -23.51 -19.83 21.80
C PRO A 229 -22.48 -20.68 22.55
N ASP A 230 -21.37 -20.99 21.89
CA ASP A 230 -20.25 -21.72 22.48
C ASP A 230 -18.92 -20.99 22.25
N PRO A 231 -18.46 -20.12 23.15
CA PRO A 231 -17.20 -19.42 23.06
C PRO A 231 -15.98 -20.33 22.91
N SER A 232 -16.03 -21.53 23.47
CA SER A 232 -14.91 -22.48 23.42
C SER A 232 -14.61 -22.97 22.00
N MET A 233 -15.62 -23.05 21.16
CA MET A 233 -15.46 -23.38 19.74
C MET A 233 -14.73 -22.25 18.96
N VAL A 234 -15.04 -20.97 19.27
CA VAL A 234 -14.38 -19.82 18.67
C VAL A 234 -12.90 -19.80 19.07
N VAL A 235 -12.61 -20.01 20.35
CA VAL A 235 -11.22 -20.07 20.85
C VAL A 235 -10.45 -21.20 20.19
N LYS A 236 -11.06 -22.39 20.04
CA LYS A 236 -10.41 -23.55 19.42
C LYS A 236 -10.11 -23.29 17.93
N ALA A 237 -11.08 -22.78 17.17
CA ALA A 237 -10.88 -22.44 15.75
C ALA A 237 -9.88 -21.28 15.58
N GLY A 238 -9.93 -20.29 16.49
CA GLY A 238 -9.01 -19.16 16.51
C GLY A 238 -7.56 -19.54 16.82
N ALA A 239 -7.33 -20.62 17.58
CA ALA A 239 -5.99 -21.14 17.82
C ALA A 239 -5.30 -21.57 16.52
N ASP A 240 -6.03 -22.20 15.60
CA ASP A 240 -5.50 -22.58 14.29
C ASP A 240 -5.18 -21.34 13.44
N ILE A 241 -6.03 -20.30 13.52
CA ILE A 241 -5.78 -19.00 12.84
C ILE A 241 -4.51 -18.35 13.39
N LEU A 242 -4.36 -18.26 14.73
CA LEU A 242 -3.14 -17.72 15.36
C LEU A 242 -1.88 -18.49 14.92
N ALA A 243 -1.96 -19.82 14.90
CA ALA A 243 -0.84 -20.65 14.45
C ALA A 243 -0.48 -20.39 12.97
N GLN A 244 -1.48 -20.28 12.09
CA GLN A 244 -1.30 -19.95 10.69
C GLN A 244 -0.67 -18.57 10.49
N LEU A 245 -1.20 -17.53 11.15
CA LEU A 245 -0.70 -16.16 11.04
C LEU A 245 0.75 -16.06 11.52
N ARG A 246 1.10 -16.81 12.57
CA ARG A 246 2.48 -16.88 13.08
C ARG A 246 3.42 -17.58 12.09
N GLN A 247 3.00 -18.67 11.46
CA GLN A 247 3.80 -19.38 10.43
C GLN A 247 4.04 -18.50 9.20
N LEU A 248 3.18 -17.53 8.93
CA LEU A 248 3.30 -16.57 7.84
C LEU A 248 4.12 -15.31 8.22
N ASP A 249 4.62 -15.21 9.46
CA ASP A 249 5.29 -14.03 10.00
C ASP A 249 4.39 -12.78 10.07
N ILE A 250 3.07 -12.95 10.05
CA ILE A 250 2.08 -11.87 10.17
C ILE A 250 1.96 -11.41 11.62
N ILE A 251 2.04 -12.36 12.55
CA ILE A 251 2.10 -12.10 13.99
C ILE A 251 3.29 -12.84 14.62
N PHE A 252 3.72 -12.36 15.76
CA PHE A 252 4.72 -13.03 16.60
C PHE A 252 4.29 -13.01 18.07
N GLY A 253 4.90 -13.85 18.91
CA GLY A 253 4.57 -13.92 20.32
C GLY A 253 5.55 -13.16 21.19
N MET A 254 5.03 -12.47 22.21
CA MET A 254 5.84 -11.89 23.28
C MET A 254 5.58 -12.62 24.60
N PHE A 255 6.63 -12.73 25.42
CA PHE A 255 6.45 -13.10 26.82
C PHE A 255 5.80 -11.93 27.57
N ASP A 256 4.94 -12.24 28.53
CA ASP A 256 4.36 -11.27 29.50
C ASP A 256 5.45 -10.60 30.34
#